data_25287c0c0ac73081de47f416213fa3a0
#
_entry.id   25287c0c0ac73081de47f416213fa3a0
#
_cell.length_a   1.000
_cell.length_b   1.000
_cell.length_c   1.000
_cell.angle_alpha   90.00
_cell.angle_beta   90.00
_cell.angle_gamma   90.00
#
_symmetry.space_group_name_H-M   'P 1'
#
loop_
_entity.id
_entity.type
_entity.pdbx_description
1 polymer ?
#
loop_
_entity_poly.entity_id
_entity_poly.type
_entity_poly.pdbx_seq_one_letter_code
_entity_poly.pdbx_strand_id
1 'polypeptide(L)'
;MSPTRPGLEPLPRPGDDDVRARVAAIEVLSPREIDGRLTDLGYRGQPEARRAASVLAYRHLRRIRRLHLEGLPPEPGTRENCLFLGPTGSGKTFLVELLFREILAVPTVLADATQFSETGYVGDDVNTVLSRLYEVADRDAEWAACGVVCMDEFDKLATSRSDSRFAGQQTTKDVSGFGVQRSLLHLLSAPSADFPPDFGFTSRQQPGRMELACVTFIACGAFSGLKATAEGLERGEHLGFGREPLGSHKERIATHVTEEQLEQTTAFARYGFIPELIGRFNRLVSFAPLDAATLGDILQDNVLRAYEREFELEGLRLRVEPAVREHVVARALKRETGARGLRATLAPLLEKAAYEHFGRGDEAPATLRLTLEDGHVQARVG
;
A
#
# COMPACT_ATOMS: atom_id res chain seq x y z
N MET A 1 -1.40 48.06 -31.96
CA MET A 1 -2.45 47.01 -31.97
C MET A 1 -1.98 45.91 -32.90
N SER A 2 -1.36 44.87 -32.34
CA SER A 2 -0.94 43.71 -33.14
C SER A 2 -2.06 42.68 -33.10
N PRO A 3 -2.38 42.00 -34.20
CA PRO A 3 -3.48 41.05 -34.25
C PRO A 3 -3.09 39.76 -33.51
N THR A 4 -3.92 39.41 -32.55
CA THR A 4 -3.93 38.11 -31.87
C THR A 4 -4.14 36.99 -32.91
N ARG A 5 -3.18 36.08 -33.04
CA ARG A 5 -3.34 34.87 -33.84
C ARG A 5 -4.37 33.96 -33.14
N PRO A 6 -5.35 33.41 -33.88
CA PRO A 6 -6.25 32.39 -33.32
C PRO A 6 -5.40 31.18 -32.91
N GLY A 7 -5.66 30.66 -31.70
CA GLY A 7 -4.98 29.50 -31.18
C GLY A 7 -5.23 28.29 -32.07
N LEU A 8 -4.17 27.70 -32.58
CA LEU A 8 -4.17 26.35 -33.11
C LEU A 8 -4.51 25.43 -31.95
N GLU A 9 -5.67 24.81 -31.99
CA GLU A 9 -5.95 23.65 -31.16
C GLU A 9 -4.84 22.62 -31.42
N PRO A 10 -4.18 22.09 -30.41
CA PRO A 10 -3.19 21.03 -30.61
C PRO A 10 -3.91 19.83 -31.25
N LEU A 11 -3.36 19.35 -32.36
CA LEU A 11 -3.86 18.14 -33.01
C LEU A 11 -3.82 16.99 -32.00
N PRO A 12 -4.89 16.17 -31.89
CA PRO A 12 -4.92 15.02 -30.99
C PRO A 12 -3.77 14.07 -31.33
N ARG A 13 -3.02 13.66 -30.31
CA ARG A 13 -1.96 12.67 -30.46
C ARG A 13 -2.57 11.28 -30.65
N PRO A 14 -1.94 10.37 -31.42
CA PRO A 14 -2.38 8.99 -31.48
C PRO A 14 -2.37 8.39 -30.06
N GLY A 15 -3.54 8.02 -29.50
CA GLY A 15 -3.70 7.52 -28.14
C GLY A 15 -4.59 8.40 -27.23
N ASP A 16 -4.67 9.71 -27.45
CA ASP A 16 -5.48 10.65 -26.64
C ASP A 16 -6.96 10.23 -26.56
N ASP A 17 -7.55 9.73 -27.65
CA ASP A 17 -8.95 9.30 -27.69
C ASP A 17 -9.19 8.04 -26.84
N ASP A 18 -8.22 7.14 -26.74
CA ASP A 18 -8.35 5.92 -25.95
C ASP A 18 -8.26 6.22 -24.44
N VAL A 19 -7.30 7.00 -23.99
CA VAL A 19 -7.17 7.40 -22.58
C VAL A 19 -8.38 8.23 -22.13
N ARG A 20 -8.84 9.15 -22.98
CA ARG A 20 -10.05 9.94 -22.73
C ARG A 20 -11.28 9.05 -22.55
N ALA A 21 -11.45 8.04 -23.41
CA ALA A 21 -12.55 7.08 -23.33
C ALA A 21 -12.45 6.24 -22.04
N ARG A 22 -11.26 5.73 -21.69
CA ARG A 22 -11.01 4.99 -20.45
C ARG A 22 -11.37 5.84 -19.23
N VAL A 23 -10.88 7.10 -19.17
CA VAL A 23 -11.17 8.01 -18.04
C VAL A 23 -12.66 8.36 -17.96
N ALA A 24 -13.35 8.52 -19.10
CA ALA A 24 -14.78 8.78 -19.13
C ALA A 24 -15.61 7.60 -18.62
N ALA A 25 -15.13 6.37 -18.85
CA ALA A 25 -15.80 5.14 -18.40
C ALA A 25 -15.69 4.89 -16.89
N ILE A 26 -14.75 5.53 -16.20
CA ILE A 26 -14.63 5.38 -14.74
C ILE A 26 -15.84 6.01 -14.05
N GLU A 27 -16.55 5.21 -13.27
CA GLU A 27 -17.69 5.67 -12.47
C GLU A 27 -17.26 6.74 -11.46
N VAL A 28 -18.00 7.85 -11.43
CA VAL A 28 -17.74 8.95 -10.47
C VAL A 28 -18.52 8.68 -9.19
N LEU A 29 -17.87 8.06 -8.23
CA LEU A 29 -18.39 7.79 -6.90
C LEU A 29 -18.00 8.92 -5.94
N SER A 30 -18.89 9.32 -5.05
CA SER A 30 -18.54 10.17 -3.90
C SER A 30 -17.62 9.42 -2.91
N PRO A 31 -16.87 10.11 -2.04
CA PRO A 31 -16.06 9.43 -1.02
C PRO A 31 -16.86 8.49 -0.10
N ARG A 32 -18.15 8.76 0.14
CA ARG A 32 -19.02 7.88 0.92
C ARG A 32 -19.40 6.61 0.17
N GLU A 33 -19.67 6.72 -1.13
CA GLU A 33 -19.93 5.56 -1.98
C GLU A 33 -18.68 4.69 -2.15
N ILE A 34 -17.51 5.30 -2.31
CA ILE A 34 -16.22 4.58 -2.31
C ILE A 34 -16.03 3.80 -0.99
N ASP A 35 -16.29 4.43 0.16
CA ASP A 35 -16.22 3.78 1.47
C ASP A 35 -17.22 2.63 1.61
N GLY A 36 -18.43 2.77 1.06
CA GLY A 36 -19.43 1.70 0.97
C GLY A 36 -18.92 0.53 0.13
N ARG A 37 -18.39 0.79 -1.08
CA ARG A 37 -17.81 -0.23 -1.96
C ARG A 37 -16.66 -1.00 -1.32
N LEU A 38 -15.81 -0.33 -0.53
CA LEU A 38 -14.76 -1.01 0.24
C LEU A 38 -15.35 -2.05 1.20
N THR A 39 -16.47 -1.73 1.85
CA THR A 39 -17.18 -2.67 2.73
C THR A 39 -17.74 -3.85 1.96
N ASP A 40 -18.35 -3.60 0.79
CA ASP A 40 -18.90 -4.64 -0.09
C ASP A 40 -17.80 -5.57 -0.62
N LEU A 41 -16.62 -5.03 -0.91
CA LEU A 41 -15.43 -5.78 -1.32
C LEU A 41 -14.72 -6.49 -0.16
N GLY A 42 -15.27 -6.44 1.04
CA GLY A 42 -14.76 -7.18 2.19
C GLY A 42 -13.68 -6.46 2.99
N TYR A 43 -13.44 -5.17 2.78
CA TYR A 43 -12.54 -4.42 3.65
C TYR A 43 -13.21 -4.18 5.02
N ARG A 44 -12.53 -4.53 6.11
CA ARG A 44 -13.07 -4.44 7.47
C ARG A 44 -12.17 -3.59 8.37
N GLY A 45 -12.77 -2.89 9.31
CA GLY A 45 -12.06 -2.01 10.25
C GLY A 45 -11.52 -0.72 9.65
N GLN A 46 -10.61 -0.06 10.33
CA GLN A 46 -9.86 1.14 9.90
C GLN A 46 -10.75 2.32 9.45
N PRO A 47 -11.77 2.76 10.18
CA PRO A 47 -12.75 3.73 9.68
C PRO A 47 -12.13 5.06 9.26
N GLU A 48 -11.12 5.56 10.00
CA GLU A 48 -10.46 6.82 9.69
C GLU A 48 -9.55 6.71 8.45
N ALA A 49 -8.77 5.61 8.35
CA ALA A 49 -7.93 5.35 7.18
C ALA A 49 -8.79 5.15 5.92
N ARG A 50 -9.93 4.45 6.02
CA ARG A 50 -10.89 4.29 4.92
C ARG A 50 -11.42 5.63 4.42
N ARG A 51 -11.86 6.51 5.34
CA ARG A 51 -12.34 7.86 4.97
C ARG A 51 -11.25 8.67 4.28
N ALA A 52 -10.04 8.69 4.84
CA ALA A 52 -8.92 9.43 4.28
C ALA A 52 -8.57 8.91 2.87
N ALA A 53 -8.51 7.59 2.71
CA ALA A 53 -8.17 6.94 1.45
C ALA A 53 -9.30 7.07 0.40
N SER A 54 -10.58 7.07 0.80
CA SER A 54 -11.71 7.33 -0.11
C SER A 54 -11.68 8.76 -0.66
N VAL A 55 -11.31 9.74 0.17
CA VAL A 55 -11.11 11.13 -0.28
C VAL A 55 -9.91 11.23 -1.23
N LEU A 56 -8.80 10.51 -0.95
CA LEU A 56 -7.64 10.44 -1.82
C LEU A 56 -8.02 9.89 -3.20
N ALA A 57 -8.74 8.77 -3.24
CA ALA A 57 -9.19 8.13 -4.48
C ALA A 57 -10.12 9.05 -5.29
N TYR A 58 -11.06 9.71 -4.65
CA TYR A 58 -11.94 10.70 -5.27
C TYR A 58 -11.15 11.87 -5.90
N ARG A 59 -10.18 12.44 -5.15
CA ARG A 59 -9.35 13.54 -5.64
C ARG A 59 -8.43 13.11 -6.77
N HIS A 60 -7.91 11.88 -6.72
CA HIS A 60 -7.14 11.28 -7.81
C HIS A 60 -7.98 11.22 -9.08
N LEU A 61 -9.20 10.66 -9.02
CA LEU A 61 -10.12 10.61 -10.15
C LEU A 61 -10.44 12.01 -10.69
N ARG A 62 -10.68 12.98 -9.81
CA ARG A 62 -10.95 14.38 -10.22
C ARG A 62 -9.77 15.00 -10.98
N ARG A 63 -8.51 14.73 -10.59
CA ARG A 63 -7.33 15.24 -11.30
C ARG A 63 -7.23 14.68 -12.71
N ILE A 64 -7.37 13.35 -12.87
CA ILE A 64 -7.28 12.72 -14.19
C ILE A 64 -8.43 13.16 -15.10
N ARG A 65 -9.65 13.28 -14.58
CA ARG A 65 -10.79 13.79 -15.35
C ARG A 65 -10.61 15.25 -15.78
N ARG A 66 -10.08 16.10 -14.88
CA ARG A 66 -9.77 17.50 -15.20
C ARG A 66 -8.79 17.60 -16.38
N LEU A 67 -7.74 16.78 -16.37
CA LEU A 67 -6.75 16.77 -17.44
C LEU A 67 -7.33 16.24 -18.76
N HIS A 68 -7.91 15.05 -18.74
CA HIS A 68 -8.27 14.32 -19.98
C HIS A 68 -9.66 14.66 -20.51
N LEU A 69 -10.61 15.04 -19.66
CA LEU A 69 -11.98 15.37 -20.11
C LEU A 69 -12.24 16.87 -20.26
N GLU A 70 -11.69 17.67 -19.34
CA GLU A 70 -11.88 19.12 -19.32
C GLU A 70 -10.75 19.86 -20.08
N GLY A 71 -9.63 19.17 -20.40
CA GLY A 71 -8.47 19.76 -21.08
C GLY A 71 -7.73 20.77 -20.22
N LEU A 72 -7.92 20.74 -18.90
CA LEU A 72 -7.32 21.65 -17.96
C LEU A 72 -6.21 20.96 -17.17
N PRO A 73 -5.03 21.61 -16.99
CA PRO A 73 -3.98 21.02 -16.18
C PRO A 73 -4.43 20.82 -14.73
N PRO A 74 -3.88 19.84 -14.01
CA PRO A 74 -4.09 19.72 -12.57
C PRO A 74 -3.70 21.04 -11.87
N GLU A 75 -4.46 21.42 -10.85
CA GLU A 75 -4.12 22.61 -10.08
C GLU A 75 -2.79 22.43 -9.35
N PRO A 76 -1.92 23.47 -9.32
CA PRO A 76 -0.66 23.42 -8.58
C PRO A 76 -0.89 23.00 -7.12
N GLY A 77 -0.09 22.05 -6.61
CA GLY A 77 -0.18 21.58 -5.23
C GLY A 77 -1.30 20.54 -4.96
N THR A 78 -2.06 20.14 -5.98
CA THR A 78 -3.12 19.11 -5.81
C THR A 78 -2.61 17.67 -5.91
N ARG A 79 -1.33 17.47 -6.29
CA ARG A 79 -0.73 16.14 -6.26
C ARG A 79 -0.61 15.68 -4.81
N GLU A 80 -1.34 14.63 -4.46
CA GLU A 80 -1.31 14.06 -3.11
C GLU A 80 -0.45 12.80 -3.10
N ASN A 81 0.70 12.88 -2.40
CA ASN A 81 1.46 11.71 -2.02
C ASN A 81 1.08 11.35 -0.59
N CYS A 82 0.82 10.07 -0.32
CA CYS A 82 0.35 9.61 0.97
C CYS A 82 1.35 8.67 1.64
N LEU A 83 1.48 8.78 2.96
CA LEU A 83 2.24 7.84 3.77
C LEU A 83 1.26 7.11 4.71
N PHE A 84 1.14 5.78 4.53
CA PHE A 84 0.31 4.89 5.33
C PHE A 84 1.15 4.23 6.41
N LEU A 85 0.83 4.52 7.65
CA LEU A 85 1.57 4.11 8.84
C LEU A 85 0.74 3.12 9.67
N GLY A 86 1.33 2.04 10.12
CA GLY A 86 0.65 1.13 11.04
C GLY A 86 1.15 -0.31 10.96
N PRO A 87 0.75 -1.17 11.90
CA PRO A 87 1.32 -2.50 12.06
C PRO A 87 1.16 -3.36 10.80
N THR A 88 2.05 -4.35 10.68
CA THR A 88 1.95 -5.35 9.61
C THR A 88 0.62 -6.11 9.71
N GLY A 89 -0.01 -6.36 8.56
CA GLY A 89 -1.31 -7.06 8.54
C GLY A 89 -2.51 -6.19 8.92
N SER A 90 -2.36 -4.86 9.05
CA SER A 90 -3.48 -3.93 9.30
C SER A 90 -4.32 -3.57 8.06
N GLY A 91 -3.92 -4.05 6.86
CA GLY A 91 -4.69 -3.86 5.62
C GLY A 91 -4.28 -2.67 4.76
N LYS A 92 -3.11 -2.05 4.98
CA LYS A 92 -2.63 -0.87 4.21
C LYS A 92 -2.59 -1.13 2.71
N THR A 93 -1.82 -2.12 2.28
CA THR A 93 -1.62 -2.46 0.87
C THR A 93 -2.91 -2.96 0.23
N PHE A 94 -3.69 -3.76 0.97
CA PHE A 94 -5.00 -4.24 0.52
C PHE A 94 -6.00 -3.10 0.27
N LEU A 95 -5.98 -2.04 1.09
CA LEU A 95 -6.80 -0.85 0.86
C LEU A 95 -6.45 -0.16 -0.47
N VAL A 96 -5.16 -0.05 -0.80
CA VAL A 96 -4.70 0.52 -2.07
C VAL A 96 -5.17 -0.32 -3.26
N GLU A 97 -5.04 -1.66 -3.16
CA GLU A 97 -5.51 -2.58 -4.21
C GLU A 97 -7.00 -2.41 -4.48
N LEU A 98 -7.83 -2.45 -3.44
CA LEU A 98 -9.27 -2.31 -3.59
C LEU A 98 -9.67 -0.94 -4.17
N LEU A 99 -9.05 0.15 -3.70
CA LEU A 99 -9.40 1.49 -4.17
C LEU A 99 -9.04 1.71 -5.64
N PHE A 100 -7.81 1.37 -6.02
CA PHE A 100 -7.28 1.81 -7.30
C PHE A 100 -7.36 0.75 -8.39
N ARG A 101 -7.29 -0.55 -8.04
CA ARG A 101 -7.47 -1.63 -9.02
C ARG A 101 -8.93 -2.02 -9.19
N GLU A 102 -9.67 -2.20 -8.08
CA GLU A 102 -11.03 -2.74 -8.14
C GLU A 102 -12.10 -1.63 -8.32
N ILE A 103 -11.99 -0.51 -7.58
CA ILE A 103 -13.03 0.53 -7.60
C ILE A 103 -12.77 1.53 -8.73
N LEU A 104 -11.57 2.09 -8.85
CA LEU A 104 -11.24 3.07 -9.89
C LEU A 104 -10.73 2.42 -11.19
N ALA A 105 -10.27 1.18 -11.14
CA ALA A 105 -9.72 0.44 -12.28
C ALA A 105 -8.61 1.22 -13.04
N VAL A 106 -7.75 1.93 -12.31
CA VAL A 106 -6.60 2.66 -12.87
C VAL A 106 -5.31 1.83 -12.77
N PRO A 107 -4.32 2.06 -13.64
CA PRO A 107 -3.02 1.39 -13.56
C PRO A 107 -2.42 1.52 -12.16
N THR A 108 -2.12 0.40 -11.51
CA THR A 108 -1.67 0.41 -10.12
C THR A 108 -0.54 -0.59 -9.93
N VAL A 109 0.61 -0.11 -9.48
CA VAL A 109 1.80 -0.90 -9.17
C VAL A 109 2.00 -0.98 -7.68
N LEU A 110 2.27 -2.20 -7.20
CA LEU A 110 2.77 -2.46 -5.85
C LEU A 110 4.25 -2.81 -5.97
N ALA A 111 5.11 -2.03 -5.34
CA ALA A 111 6.55 -2.23 -5.33
C ALA A 111 7.01 -2.42 -3.88
N ASP A 112 7.92 -3.35 -3.67
CA ASP A 112 8.61 -3.54 -2.41
C ASP A 112 9.81 -2.58 -2.35
N ALA A 113 9.78 -1.64 -1.41
CA ALA A 113 10.82 -0.62 -1.29
C ALA A 113 12.20 -1.20 -0.93
N THR A 114 12.25 -2.43 -0.38
CA THR A 114 13.50 -3.11 -0.06
C THR A 114 14.27 -3.59 -1.29
N GLN A 115 13.62 -3.66 -2.46
CA GLN A 115 14.24 -4.06 -3.72
C GLN A 115 14.98 -2.91 -4.40
N PHE A 116 14.80 -1.66 -3.98
CA PHE A 116 15.45 -0.51 -4.60
C PHE A 116 16.94 -0.41 -4.20
N SER A 117 17.76 -0.03 -5.18
CA SER A 117 19.18 0.26 -4.99
C SER A 117 19.58 1.60 -5.62
N GLU A 118 20.65 2.22 -5.10
CA GLU A 118 21.10 3.54 -5.56
C GLU A 118 21.66 3.56 -7.00
N THR A 119 22.20 2.46 -7.46
CA THR A 119 23.02 2.44 -8.70
C THR A 119 22.74 1.29 -9.67
N GLY A 120 21.66 0.51 -9.47
CA GLY A 120 21.39 -0.65 -10.34
C GLY A 120 22.47 -1.77 -10.26
N TYR A 121 23.40 -1.68 -9.32
CA TYR A 121 24.50 -2.65 -9.19
C TYR A 121 24.02 -3.99 -8.61
N VAL A 122 23.08 -3.95 -7.68
CA VAL A 122 22.34 -5.10 -7.13
C VAL A 122 20.99 -4.58 -6.63
N GLY A 123 19.96 -4.61 -7.48
CA GLY A 123 18.62 -4.15 -7.17
C GLY A 123 18.03 -3.24 -8.26
N ASP A 124 16.76 -2.93 -8.13
CA ASP A 124 16.03 -2.10 -9.09
C ASP A 124 16.34 -0.61 -8.86
N ASP A 125 16.52 0.15 -9.95
CA ASP A 125 16.48 1.62 -9.89
C ASP A 125 15.05 2.05 -9.48
N VAL A 126 14.94 3.13 -8.72
CA VAL A 126 13.64 3.70 -8.30
C VAL A 126 12.72 3.97 -9.50
N ASN A 127 13.27 4.38 -10.65
CA ASN A 127 12.50 4.64 -11.86
C ASN A 127 11.88 3.38 -12.50
N THR A 128 12.31 2.18 -12.10
CA THR A 128 11.69 0.92 -12.58
C THR A 128 10.23 0.79 -12.16
N VAL A 129 9.78 1.51 -11.12
CA VAL A 129 8.36 1.57 -10.78
C VAL A 129 7.52 2.19 -11.90
N LEU A 130 8.08 3.13 -12.66
CA LEU A 130 7.42 3.74 -13.82
C LEU A 130 7.39 2.77 -15.01
N SER A 131 8.43 1.96 -15.20
CA SER A 131 8.44 0.89 -16.21
C SER A 131 7.34 -0.14 -15.90
N ARG A 132 7.22 -0.54 -14.63
CA ARG A 132 6.15 -1.45 -14.20
C ARG A 132 4.76 -0.82 -14.37
N LEU A 133 4.63 0.49 -14.10
CA LEU A 133 3.38 1.22 -14.30
C LEU A 133 3.00 1.29 -15.79
N TYR A 134 4.00 1.49 -16.66
CA TYR A 134 3.85 1.46 -18.10
C TYR A 134 3.37 0.08 -18.61
N GLU A 135 3.97 -1.01 -18.12
CA GLU A 135 3.54 -2.37 -18.46
C GLU A 135 2.10 -2.67 -18.02
N VAL A 136 1.74 -2.30 -16.79
CA VAL A 136 0.36 -2.49 -16.27
C VAL A 136 -0.66 -1.63 -17.03
N ALA A 137 -0.21 -0.56 -17.66
CA ALA A 137 -1.01 0.33 -18.50
C ALA A 137 -1.04 -0.11 -19.98
N ASP A 138 -0.75 -1.37 -20.29
CA ASP A 138 -0.69 -1.91 -21.67
C ASP A 138 0.29 -1.15 -22.58
N ARG A 139 1.39 -0.64 -22.00
CA ARG A 139 2.41 0.18 -22.67
C ARG A 139 1.90 1.51 -23.22
N ASP A 140 0.89 2.04 -22.61
CA ASP A 140 0.35 3.36 -22.87
C ASP A 140 0.88 4.35 -21.80
N ALA A 141 1.76 5.27 -22.20
CA ALA A 141 2.40 6.21 -21.26
C ALA A 141 1.42 7.24 -20.69
N GLU A 142 0.39 7.62 -21.44
CA GLU A 142 -0.63 8.56 -20.98
C GLU A 142 -1.58 7.90 -20.00
N TRP A 143 -1.96 6.64 -20.26
CA TRP A 143 -2.75 5.86 -19.31
C TRP A 143 -1.94 5.53 -18.05
N ALA A 144 -0.66 5.20 -18.19
CA ALA A 144 0.25 5.01 -17.06
C ALA A 144 0.35 6.27 -16.18
N ALA A 145 0.39 7.46 -16.80
CA ALA A 145 0.41 8.73 -16.07
C ALA A 145 -0.88 9.01 -15.26
N CYS A 146 -1.97 8.27 -15.50
CA CYS A 146 -3.18 8.28 -14.67
C CYS A 146 -3.12 7.31 -13.49
N GLY A 147 -2.01 6.63 -13.28
CA GLY A 147 -1.90 5.53 -12.36
C GLY A 147 -1.45 5.86 -10.95
N VAL A 148 -1.24 4.79 -10.18
CA VAL A 148 -0.84 4.83 -8.77
C VAL A 148 0.35 3.90 -8.53
N VAL A 149 1.34 4.40 -7.81
CA VAL A 149 2.49 3.63 -7.34
C VAL A 149 2.38 3.49 -5.81
N CYS A 150 2.26 2.26 -5.33
CA CYS A 150 2.31 1.94 -3.91
C CYS A 150 3.65 1.27 -3.59
N MET A 151 4.41 1.87 -2.70
CA MET A 151 5.70 1.37 -2.21
C MET A 151 5.48 0.76 -0.82
N ASP A 152 5.48 -0.57 -0.72
CA ASP A 152 5.35 -1.28 0.56
C ASP A 152 6.72 -1.42 1.25
N GLU A 153 6.72 -1.73 2.53
CA GLU A 153 7.92 -1.83 3.39
C GLU A 153 8.80 -0.57 3.38
N PHE A 154 8.18 0.59 3.18
CA PHE A 154 8.88 1.87 3.05
C PHE A 154 9.73 2.21 4.29
N ASP A 155 9.31 1.78 5.48
CA ASP A 155 10.06 1.96 6.75
C ASP A 155 11.43 1.27 6.75
N LYS A 156 11.65 0.28 5.87
CA LYS A 156 12.94 -0.42 5.73
C LYS A 156 14.00 0.41 5.02
N LEU A 157 13.62 1.50 4.36
CA LEU A 157 14.56 2.45 3.78
C LEU A 157 15.22 3.35 4.83
N ALA A 158 14.76 3.30 6.09
CA ALA A 158 15.36 4.06 7.18
C ALA A 158 16.82 3.63 7.37
N THR A 159 17.73 4.59 7.35
CA THR A 159 19.16 4.34 7.61
C THR A 159 19.40 4.33 9.10
N SER A 160 19.98 3.25 9.64
CA SER A 160 20.43 3.24 11.02
C SER A 160 21.58 4.23 11.18
N ARG A 161 21.38 5.30 11.94
CA ARG A 161 22.49 6.11 12.45
C ARG A 161 23.24 5.28 13.48
N SER A 162 24.24 4.53 13.05
CA SER A 162 25.18 3.95 14.01
C SER A 162 26.03 5.08 14.59
N ASP A 163 25.74 5.46 15.82
CA ASP A 163 26.58 6.35 16.65
C ASP A 163 27.92 5.69 17.04
N SER A 164 28.38 4.67 16.34
CA SER A 164 29.71 4.10 16.56
C SER A 164 30.77 4.95 15.87
N ARG A 165 31.08 6.10 16.48
CA ARG A 165 32.39 6.75 16.34
C ARG A 165 33.46 5.87 16.99
N PHE A 166 33.73 4.71 16.41
CA PHE A 166 34.92 3.94 16.74
C PHE A 166 35.85 3.90 15.54
N ALA A 167 36.99 4.49 15.81
CA ALA A 167 38.23 4.59 15.06
C ALA A 167 38.46 3.52 13.97
N GLY A 168 38.70 3.96 12.75
CA GLY A 168 39.79 3.44 11.94
C GLY A 168 39.50 2.31 10.96
N GLN A 169 38.24 1.96 10.61
CA GLN A 169 37.99 1.14 9.42
C GLN A 169 36.82 1.73 8.62
N GLN A 170 37.13 2.17 7.42
CA GLN A 170 36.17 2.48 6.37
C GLN A 170 35.41 1.21 6.01
N THR A 171 34.37 0.87 6.75
CA THR A 171 33.37 -0.08 6.28
C THR A 171 32.26 0.72 5.61
N THR A 172 32.25 0.65 4.30
CA THR A 172 31.19 1.07 3.37
C THR A 172 29.88 0.30 3.67
N LYS A 173 29.28 0.50 4.85
CA LYS A 173 27.96 -0.01 5.20
C LYS A 173 27.11 1.18 5.62
N ASP A 174 26.11 1.48 4.78
CA ASP A 174 24.93 2.35 4.88
C ASP A 174 24.81 3.44 3.81
N VAL A 175 25.44 3.25 2.66
CA VAL A 175 25.26 4.17 1.51
C VAL A 175 23.98 3.86 0.74
N SER A 176 23.44 2.62 0.79
CA SER A 176 22.35 2.21 -0.09
C SER A 176 20.98 2.83 0.25
N GLY A 177 20.61 2.86 1.52
CA GLY A 177 19.29 3.40 1.91
C GLY A 177 19.17 4.91 1.71
N PHE A 178 20.24 5.66 1.97
CA PHE A 178 20.27 7.11 1.81
C PHE A 178 20.21 7.54 0.34
N GLY A 179 20.87 6.80 -0.55
CA GLY A 179 20.82 7.04 -1.98
C GLY A 179 19.44 6.76 -2.57
N VAL A 180 18.81 5.66 -2.17
CA VAL A 180 17.43 5.35 -2.55
C VAL A 180 16.47 6.44 -2.10
N GLN A 181 16.60 6.93 -0.86
CA GLN A 181 15.78 8.04 -0.37
C GLN A 181 15.95 9.32 -1.21
N ARG A 182 17.16 9.63 -1.68
CA ARG A 182 17.41 10.77 -2.58
C ARG A 182 16.77 10.56 -3.95
N SER A 183 16.91 9.36 -4.52
CA SER A 183 16.28 9.03 -5.81
C SER A 183 14.76 9.14 -5.72
N LEU A 184 14.15 8.66 -4.64
CA LEU A 184 12.73 8.83 -4.34
C LEU A 184 12.33 10.31 -4.18
N LEU A 185 13.14 11.10 -3.49
CA LEU A 185 12.91 12.54 -3.35
C LEU A 185 12.87 13.23 -4.71
N HIS A 186 13.78 12.87 -5.62
CA HIS A 186 13.77 13.37 -7.00
C HIS A 186 12.50 12.95 -7.73
N LEU A 187 12.15 11.67 -7.72
CA LEU A 187 10.95 11.15 -8.39
C LEU A 187 9.66 11.81 -7.88
N LEU A 188 9.52 11.92 -6.56
CA LEU A 188 8.34 12.52 -5.94
C LEU A 188 8.22 14.02 -6.18
N SER A 189 9.34 14.69 -6.53
CA SER A 189 9.38 16.15 -6.78
C SER A 189 9.27 16.51 -8.24
N ALA A 190 9.61 15.60 -9.15
CA ALA A 190 9.70 15.85 -10.56
C ALA A 190 8.30 16.02 -11.21
N PRO A 191 8.15 16.93 -12.18
CA PRO A 191 6.94 17.02 -13.01
C PRO A 191 6.82 15.87 -14.00
N SER A 192 7.95 15.33 -14.47
CA SER A 192 8.07 14.18 -15.36
C SER A 192 9.35 13.42 -15.05
N ALA A 193 9.40 12.15 -15.41
CA ALA A 193 10.59 11.33 -15.26
C ALA A 193 10.78 10.42 -16.47
N ASP A 194 12.05 10.15 -16.77
CA ASP A 194 12.43 9.17 -17.78
C ASP A 194 12.49 7.78 -17.15
N PHE A 195 12.08 6.77 -17.91
CA PHE A 195 12.08 5.37 -17.47
C PHE A 195 12.53 4.43 -18.60
N PRO A 196 13.19 3.30 -18.29
CA PRO A 196 13.50 2.28 -19.28
C PRO A 196 12.21 1.55 -19.69
N PRO A 197 11.81 1.58 -20.99
CA PRO A 197 10.57 0.96 -21.46
C PRO A 197 10.62 -0.57 -21.45
N ASP A 198 11.81 -1.17 -21.46
CA ASP A 198 12.05 -2.62 -21.43
C ASP A 198 13.04 -3.00 -20.33
N PHE A 199 12.76 -4.09 -19.62
CA PHE A 199 13.64 -4.66 -18.58
C PHE A 199 14.86 -5.42 -19.14
N GLY A 200 15.08 -5.44 -20.47
CA GLY A 200 16.15 -6.20 -21.12
C GLY A 200 17.48 -5.44 -21.22
N PHE A 201 18.59 -6.08 -20.89
CA PHE A 201 19.96 -5.56 -21.00
C PHE A 201 20.41 -5.18 -22.43
N THR A 202 19.58 -5.40 -23.43
CA THR A 202 19.93 -5.25 -24.86
C THR A 202 19.20 -4.11 -25.57
N SER A 203 18.32 -3.38 -24.91
CA SER A 203 17.54 -2.37 -25.61
C SER A 203 18.35 -1.08 -25.84
N ARG A 204 18.70 -0.82 -27.10
CA ARG A 204 19.09 0.49 -27.61
C ARG A 204 17.89 1.44 -27.75
N GLN A 205 16.81 1.17 -27.05
CA GLN A 205 15.61 1.99 -27.12
C GLN A 205 15.82 3.29 -26.32
N GLN A 206 15.29 4.37 -26.83
CA GLN A 206 15.29 5.63 -26.10
C GLN A 206 14.44 5.48 -24.84
N PRO A 207 14.86 6.08 -23.72
CA PRO A 207 14.03 6.06 -22.50
C PRO A 207 12.66 6.67 -22.80
N GLY A 208 11.62 6.02 -22.26
CA GLY A 208 10.29 6.59 -22.22
C GLY A 208 10.23 7.75 -21.25
N ARG A 209 9.32 8.70 -21.47
CA ARG A 209 9.07 9.82 -20.56
C ARG A 209 7.63 9.79 -20.09
N MET A 210 7.41 9.92 -18.79
CA MET A 210 6.09 9.92 -18.16
C MET A 210 5.86 11.22 -17.42
N GLU A 211 4.71 11.85 -17.67
CA GLU A 211 4.25 13.01 -16.89
C GLU A 211 3.70 12.53 -15.53
N LEU A 212 4.17 13.15 -14.45
CA LEU A 212 3.86 12.68 -13.09
C LEU A 212 2.79 13.51 -12.36
N ALA A 213 2.24 14.53 -13.02
CA ALA A 213 1.27 15.44 -12.40
C ALA A 213 0.00 14.73 -11.88
N CYS A 214 -0.45 13.67 -12.56
CA CYS A 214 -1.60 12.87 -12.16
C CYS A 214 -1.21 11.55 -11.45
N VAL A 215 0.05 11.13 -11.48
CA VAL A 215 0.49 9.93 -10.75
C VAL A 215 0.41 10.18 -9.24
N THR A 216 -0.24 9.27 -8.52
CA THR A 216 -0.28 9.28 -7.05
C THR A 216 0.74 8.28 -6.49
N PHE A 217 1.58 8.74 -5.56
CA PHE A 217 2.51 7.87 -4.85
C PHE A 217 2.01 7.64 -3.42
N ILE A 218 1.96 6.37 -3.04
CA ILE A 218 1.56 5.93 -1.70
C ILE A 218 2.71 5.11 -1.13
N ALA A 219 3.24 5.50 0.02
CA ALA A 219 4.21 4.70 0.74
C ALA A 219 3.52 4.02 1.93
N CYS A 220 3.77 2.73 2.12
CA CYS A 220 3.23 1.93 3.21
C CYS A 220 4.36 1.40 4.07
N GLY A 221 4.24 1.49 5.40
CA GLY A 221 5.25 0.96 6.30
C GLY A 221 4.70 0.69 7.70
N ALA A 222 5.37 -0.20 8.43
CA ALA A 222 5.02 -0.48 9.81
C ALA A 222 5.48 0.64 10.74
N PHE A 223 6.64 1.24 10.49
CA PHE A 223 7.27 2.29 11.28
C PHE A 223 7.34 1.95 12.78
N SER A 224 7.66 0.68 13.07
CA SER A 224 7.77 0.18 14.44
C SER A 224 8.79 1.00 15.21
N GLY A 225 8.41 1.55 16.37
CA GLY A 225 9.27 2.41 17.17
C GLY A 225 9.22 3.91 16.86
N LEU A 226 8.60 4.35 15.75
CA LEU A 226 8.42 5.78 15.44
C LEU A 226 7.66 6.51 16.56
N LYS A 227 6.63 5.88 17.11
CA LYS A 227 5.84 6.43 18.22
C LYS A 227 6.71 6.65 19.47
N ALA A 228 7.55 5.67 19.84
CA ALA A 228 8.47 5.81 20.96
C ALA A 228 9.51 6.94 20.72
N THR A 229 9.94 7.10 19.48
CA THR A 229 10.86 8.19 19.07
C THR A 229 10.18 9.56 19.18
N ALA A 230 8.91 9.69 18.79
CA ALA A 230 8.13 10.91 18.90
C ALA A 230 7.84 11.26 20.38
N GLU A 231 7.42 10.30 21.18
CA GLU A 231 7.16 10.48 22.62
C GLU A 231 8.42 10.86 23.41
N GLY A 232 9.59 10.34 23.02
CA GLY A 232 10.88 10.73 23.58
C GLY A 232 11.25 12.20 23.28
N LEU A 233 10.79 12.73 22.12
CA LEU A 233 10.94 14.14 21.75
C LEU A 233 10.07 15.06 22.61
N GLU A 234 8.80 14.71 22.81
CA GLU A 234 7.85 15.50 23.61
C GLU A 234 8.29 15.57 25.09
N ARG A 235 8.96 14.57 25.61
CA ARG A 235 9.45 14.53 27.00
C ARG A 235 10.75 15.28 27.23
N GLY A 236 11.37 15.84 26.18
CA GLY A 236 12.63 16.58 26.31
C GLY A 236 13.78 15.75 26.89
N GLU A 237 13.82 14.44 26.62
CA GLU A 237 14.86 13.56 27.13
C GLU A 237 16.22 13.86 26.49
N HIS A 238 16.91 14.82 27.09
CA HIS A 238 18.35 14.81 27.11
C HIS A 238 18.82 13.58 27.92
N LEU A 239 19.64 12.75 27.31
CA LEU A 239 20.32 11.58 27.84
C LEU A 239 20.45 11.58 29.38
N GLY A 240 19.67 10.77 30.06
CA GLY A 240 19.74 10.52 31.49
C GLY A 240 19.05 9.22 31.86
N PHE A 241 19.81 8.28 32.39
CA PHE A 241 19.39 6.93 32.80
C PHE A 241 18.18 6.92 33.75
N GLY A 242 17.17 6.14 33.40
CA GLY A 242 16.15 5.58 34.30
C GLY A 242 14.84 6.30 34.38
N ARG A 243 13.81 5.74 33.72
CA ARG A 243 12.40 5.80 34.19
C ARG A 243 11.52 4.78 33.50
N GLU A 244 10.51 4.32 34.26
CA GLU A 244 9.53 3.29 33.89
C GLU A 244 8.51 3.73 32.81
N PRO A 245 7.86 2.78 32.09
CA PRO A 245 6.87 3.10 31.06
C PRO A 245 5.53 3.46 31.67
N LEU A 246 5.04 4.66 31.40
CA LEU A 246 3.69 5.09 31.73
C LEU A 246 2.73 4.89 30.53
N GLY A 247 1.52 4.46 30.88
CA GLY A 247 0.46 3.92 30.08
C GLY A 247 -0.08 4.74 28.90
N SER A 248 -0.73 4.00 28.09
CA SER A 248 -1.54 4.32 26.91
C SER A 248 -2.16 5.71 26.82
N HIS A 249 -1.76 6.49 25.82
CA HIS A 249 -2.56 7.62 25.31
C HIS A 249 -3.12 7.30 23.92
N LYS A 250 -4.41 7.59 23.77
CA LYS A 250 -5.19 7.39 22.55
C LYS A 250 -4.57 8.14 21.37
N GLU A 251 -4.43 7.43 20.26
CA GLU A 251 -3.94 7.93 18.98
C GLU A 251 -4.82 9.07 18.45
N ARG A 252 -4.20 10.23 18.19
CA ARG A 252 -4.81 11.30 17.41
C ARG A 252 -4.26 11.25 15.98
N ILE A 253 -5.16 11.21 15.03
CA ILE A 253 -4.87 11.18 13.59
C ILE A 253 -4.73 12.62 13.11
N ALA A 254 -3.55 12.96 12.57
CA ALA A 254 -3.32 14.25 11.93
C ALA A 254 -3.82 14.22 10.48
N THR A 255 -4.73 15.11 10.12
CA THR A 255 -5.30 15.20 8.76
C THR A 255 -4.80 16.39 7.93
N HIS A 256 -3.98 17.28 8.48
CA HIS A 256 -3.33 18.39 7.76
C HIS A 256 -1.93 18.69 8.30
N VAL A 257 -1.05 19.22 7.42
CA VAL A 257 0.29 19.71 7.79
C VAL A 257 0.14 20.89 8.76
N THR A 258 0.34 20.62 10.04
CA THR A 258 0.29 21.59 11.13
C THR A 258 1.68 21.68 11.79
N GLU A 259 1.83 22.57 12.79
CA GLU A 259 3.06 22.61 13.60
C GLU A 259 3.43 21.24 14.20
N GLU A 260 2.43 20.40 14.55
CA GLU A 260 2.61 19.01 14.96
C GLU A 260 3.33 18.15 13.89
N GLN A 261 3.22 18.47 12.61
CA GLN A 261 3.94 17.73 11.53
C GLN A 261 5.42 18.14 11.41
N LEU A 262 5.79 19.34 11.81
CA LEU A 262 7.20 19.71 11.95
C LEU A 262 7.87 18.90 13.05
N GLU A 263 7.16 18.64 14.14
CA GLU A 263 7.61 17.72 15.19
C GLU A 263 7.68 16.27 14.70
N GLN A 264 6.70 15.83 13.89
CA GLN A 264 6.70 14.52 13.24
C GLN A 264 7.84 14.37 12.25
N THR A 265 8.19 15.40 11.48
CA THR A 265 9.35 15.38 10.57
C THR A 265 10.65 15.14 11.34
N THR A 266 10.79 15.71 12.54
CA THR A 266 11.92 15.45 13.42
C THR A 266 11.96 14.02 13.93
N ALA A 267 10.80 13.41 14.22
CA ALA A 267 10.71 12.01 14.61
C ALA A 267 11.15 11.08 13.47
N PHE A 268 10.71 11.36 12.23
CA PHE A 268 11.16 10.63 11.04
C PHE A 268 12.65 10.81 10.77
N ALA A 269 13.20 12.01 10.96
CA ALA A 269 14.62 12.26 10.84
C ALA A 269 15.45 11.46 11.85
N ARG A 270 14.97 11.32 13.09
CA ARG A 270 15.59 10.45 14.10
C ARG A 270 15.41 8.97 13.77
N TYR A 271 14.29 8.59 13.18
CA TYR A 271 14.02 7.24 12.72
C TYR A 271 14.95 6.83 11.56
N GLY A 272 15.53 7.78 10.81
CA GLY A 272 16.52 7.53 9.75
C GLY A 272 16.06 7.96 8.35
N PHE A 273 15.03 8.79 8.25
CA PHE A 273 14.57 9.38 6.99
C PHE A 273 15.12 10.77 6.75
N ILE A 274 15.29 11.11 5.45
CA ILE A 274 15.57 12.48 5.02
C ILE A 274 14.31 13.31 5.24
N PRO A 275 14.38 14.43 6.00
CA PRO A 275 13.22 15.29 6.28
C PRO A 275 12.50 15.76 5.00
N GLU A 276 13.27 16.11 3.97
CA GLU A 276 12.76 16.59 2.70
C GLU A 276 11.95 15.52 1.95
N LEU A 277 12.32 14.24 2.09
CA LEU A 277 11.56 13.12 1.52
C LEU A 277 10.21 12.97 2.21
N ILE A 278 10.20 12.99 3.54
CA ILE A 278 8.95 12.92 4.31
C ILE A 278 8.06 14.12 4.01
N GLY A 279 8.64 15.31 3.84
CA GLY A 279 7.92 16.52 3.42
C GLY A 279 7.24 16.43 2.02
N ARG A 280 7.56 15.40 1.21
CA ARG A 280 6.85 15.13 -0.06
C ARG A 280 5.57 14.35 0.11
N PHE A 281 5.35 13.77 1.29
CA PHE A 281 4.08 13.13 1.65
C PHE A 281 3.22 14.16 2.38
N ASN A 282 2.28 14.75 1.66
CA ASN A 282 1.40 15.78 2.19
C ASN A 282 0.19 15.22 2.96
N ARG A 283 0.08 13.90 3.05
CA ARG A 283 -0.94 13.22 3.85
C ARG A 283 -0.36 12.01 4.56
N LEU A 284 -0.51 12.00 5.88
CA LEU A 284 -0.21 10.86 6.74
C LEU A 284 -1.53 10.17 7.12
N VAL A 285 -1.58 8.85 7.02
CA VAL A 285 -2.77 8.04 7.36
C VAL A 285 -2.35 6.94 8.30
N SER A 286 -2.86 6.96 9.51
CA SER A 286 -2.56 5.96 10.53
C SER A 286 -3.53 4.79 10.47
N PHE A 287 -3.00 3.58 10.60
CA PHE A 287 -3.74 2.33 10.71
C PHE A 287 -3.55 1.77 12.12
N ALA A 288 -4.64 1.54 12.81
CA ALA A 288 -4.63 0.92 14.13
C ALA A 288 -4.38 -0.60 14.04
N PRO A 289 -3.87 -1.24 15.11
CA PRO A 289 -3.91 -2.69 15.22
C PRO A 289 -5.35 -3.20 15.09
N LEU A 290 -5.54 -4.33 14.42
CA LEU A 290 -6.87 -4.94 14.28
C LEU A 290 -7.29 -5.59 15.60
N ASP A 291 -8.50 -5.30 16.04
CA ASP A 291 -9.09 -5.92 17.23
C ASP A 291 -9.69 -7.31 16.92
N ALA A 292 -10.12 -8.02 17.97
CA ALA A 292 -10.67 -9.36 17.84
C ALA A 292 -11.94 -9.41 16.99
N ALA A 293 -12.79 -8.40 17.11
CA ALA A 293 -14.03 -8.33 16.35
C ALA A 293 -13.77 -8.17 14.86
N THR A 294 -12.92 -7.20 14.49
CA THR A 294 -12.51 -6.96 13.09
C THR A 294 -11.80 -8.18 12.49
N LEU A 295 -10.93 -8.86 13.26
CA LEU A 295 -10.28 -10.09 12.80
C LEU A 295 -11.28 -11.22 12.61
N GLY A 296 -12.32 -11.29 13.45
CA GLY A 296 -13.43 -12.24 13.29
C GLY A 296 -14.20 -12.00 11.99
N ASP A 297 -14.53 -10.74 11.68
CA ASP A 297 -15.21 -10.37 10.44
C ASP A 297 -14.34 -10.68 9.20
N ILE A 298 -13.04 -10.36 9.25
CA ILE A 298 -12.08 -10.69 8.18
C ILE A 298 -11.98 -12.20 8.00
N LEU A 299 -11.91 -12.96 9.10
CA LEU A 299 -11.87 -14.42 9.04
C LEU A 299 -13.10 -14.98 8.33
N GLN A 300 -14.29 -14.53 8.71
CA GLN A 300 -15.54 -15.03 8.15
C GLN A 300 -15.71 -14.59 6.68
N ASP A 301 -15.57 -13.28 6.41
CA ASP A 301 -15.97 -12.70 5.14
C ASP A 301 -14.91 -12.86 4.03
N ASN A 302 -13.63 -12.91 4.38
CA ASN A 302 -12.55 -12.95 3.39
C ASN A 302 -11.87 -14.32 3.35
N VAL A 303 -11.54 -14.90 4.52
CA VAL A 303 -10.74 -16.13 4.56
C VAL A 303 -11.63 -17.35 4.38
N LEU A 304 -12.64 -17.51 5.23
CA LEU A 304 -13.49 -18.71 5.20
C LEU A 304 -14.34 -18.76 3.93
N ARG A 305 -14.95 -17.66 3.51
CA ARG A 305 -15.71 -17.62 2.25
C ARG A 305 -14.90 -18.00 1.02
N ALA A 306 -13.61 -17.65 0.98
CA ALA A 306 -12.74 -18.05 -0.12
C ALA A 306 -12.55 -19.57 -0.14
N TYR A 307 -12.26 -20.17 1.01
CA TYR A 307 -12.13 -21.62 1.13
C TYR A 307 -13.47 -22.35 0.93
N GLU A 308 -14.57 -21.81 1.45
CA GLU A 308 -15.92 -22.37 1.22
C GLU A 308 -16.21 -22.52 -0.27
N ARG A 309 -15.95 -21.47 -1.07
CA ARG A 309 -16.13 -21.51 -2.53
C ARG A 309 -15.21 -22.52 -3.21
N GLU A 310 -13.93 -22.55 -2.82
CA GLU A 310 -12.94 -23.49 -3.35
C GLU A 310 -13.38 -24.95 -3.11
N PHE A 311 -13.80 -25.26 -1.90
CA PHE A 311 -14.26 -26.61 -1.54
C PHE A 311 -15.61 -26.97 -2.18
N GLU A 312 -16.51 -25.99 -2.32
CA GLU A 312 -17.79 -26.21 -3.03
C GLU A 312 -17.61 -26.58 -4.50
N LEU A 313 -16.60 -26.02 -5.19
CA LEU A 313 -16.27 -26.40 -6.57
C LEU A 313 -15.83 -27.86 -6.70
N GLU A 314 -15.28 -28.43 -5.65
CA GLU A 314 -14.85 -29.84 -5.56
C GLU A 314 -15.90 -30.75 -4.89
N GLY A 315 -17.15 -30.28 -4.73
CA GLY A 315 -18.24 -31.05 -4.14
C GLY A 315 -18.15 -31.22 -2.63
N LEU A 316 -17.27 -30.49 -1.96
CA LEU A 316 -17.08 -30.54 -0.51
C LEU A 316 -17.72 -29.33 0.17
N ARG A 317 -18.41 -29.54 1.28
CA ARG A 317 -19.00 -28.46 2.06
C ARG A 317 -18.15 -28.20 3.31
N LEU A 318 -17.48 -27.03 3.34
CA LEU A 318 -16.68 -26.63 4.52
C LEU A 318 -17.59 -26.12 5.65
N ARG A 319 -17.40 -26.67 6.87
CA ARG A 319 -18.04 -26.19 8.10
C ARG A 319 -17.00 -25.93 9.18
N VAL A 320 -17.01 -24.73 9.74
CA VAL A 320 -16.04 -24.28 10.76
C VAL A 320 -16.79 -23.96 12.04
N GLU A 321 -16.49 -24.71 13.13
CA GLU A 321 -17.10 -24.49 14.43
C GLU A 321 -16.75 -23.10 15.02
N PRO A 322 -17.65 -22.49 15.82
CA PRO A 322 -17.36 -21.19 16.46
C PRO A 322 -16.07 -21.20 17.29
N ALA A 323 -15.81 -22.27 18.05
CA ALA A 323 -14.61 -22.42 18.85
C ALA A 323 -13.32 -22.40 18.03
N VAL A 324 -13.34 -22.91 16.80
CA VAL A 324 -12.20 -22.83 15.86
C VAL A 324 -11.96 -21.38 15.42
N ARG A 325 -13.03 -20.64 15.10
CA ARG A 325 -12.92 -19.24 14.71
C ARG A 325 -12.31 -18.39 15.83
N GLU A 326 -12.80 -18.54 17.04
CA GLU A 326 -12.26 -17.85 18.22
C GLU A 326 -10.78 -18.20 18.46
N HIS A 327 -10.43 -19.49 18.35
CA HIS A 327 -9.05 -19.95 18.49
C HIS A 327 -8.11 -19.33 17.45
N VAL A 328 -8.53 -19.30 16.16
CA VAL A 328 -7.75 -18.72 15.07
C VAL A 328 -7.51 -17.21 15.29
N VAL A 329 -8.56 -16.48 15.69
CA VAL A 329 -8.46 -15.04 16.01
C VAL A 329 -7.54 -14.81 17.20
N ALA A 330 -7.72 -15.55 18.29
CA ALA A 330 -6.87 -15.43 19.48
C ALA A 330 -5.39 -15.72 19.17
N ARG A 331 -5.12 -16.69 18.30
CA ARG A 331 -3.76 -17.02 17.85
C ARG A 331 -3.13 -15.93 17.00
N ALA A 332 -3.92 -15.30 16.08
CA ALA A 332 -3.48 -14.20 15.26
C ALA A 332 -3.14 -12.95 16.11
N LEU A 333 -3.98 -12.64 17.10
CA LEU A 333 -3.73 -11.58 18.08
C LEU A 333 -2.45 -11.82 18.88
N LYS A 334 -2.30 -13.03 19.45
CA LYS A 334 -1.12 -13.40 20.25
C LYS A 334 0.20 -13.27 19.47
N ARG A 335 0.15 -13.49 18.15
CA ARG A 335 1.33 -13.42 17.26
C ARG A 335 1.53 -12.04 16.66
N GLU A 336 0.63 -11.10 16.90
CA GLU A 336 0.65 -9.74 16.31
C GLU A 336 0.77 -9.74 14.77
N THR A 337 0.23 -10.78 14.12
CA THR A 337 0.34 -10.97 12.66
C THR A 337 -0.81 -10.35 11.87
N GLY A 338 -1.80 -9.77 12.58
CA GLY A 338 -2.98 -9.18 11.96
C GLY A 338 -3.73 -10.18 11.08
N ALA A 339 -4.33 -9.71 10.00
CA ALA A 339 -5.12 -10.53 9.08
C ALA A 339 -4.30 -11.65 8.39
N ARG A 340 -2.98 -11.46 8.16
CA ARG A 340 -2.11 -12.50 7.59
C ARG A 340 -2.07 -13.77 8.45
N GLY A 341 -2.13 -13.61 9.78
CA GLY A 341 -2.12 -14.72 10.72
C GLY A 341 -3.34 -15.65 10.65
N LEU A 342 -4.48 -15.13 10.22
CA LEU A 342 -5.72 -15.89 10.09
C LEU A 342 -5.55 -17.01 9.04
N ARG A 343 -5.12 -16.64 7.83
CA ARG A 343 -4.88 -17.60 6.74
C ARG A 343 -3.77 -18.59 7.09
N ALA A 344 -2.66 -18.11 7.64
CA ALA A 344 -1.51 -18.95 8.00
C ALA A 344 -1.85 -20.03 9.05
N THR A 345 -2.89 -19.81 9.86
CA THR A 345 -3.33 -20.81 10.84
C THR A 345 -4.19 -21.90 10.22
N LEU A 346 -5.03 -21.57 9.22
CA LEU A 346 -5.96 -22.51 8.59
C LEU A 346 -5.36 -23.25 7.39
N ALA A 347 -4.48 -22.59 6.62
CA ALA A 347 -3.95 -23.13 5.37
C ALA A 347 -3.40 -24.56 5.48
N PRO A 348 -2.53 -24.91 6.46
CA PRO A 348 -1.97 -26.26 6.51
C PRO A 348 -3.01 -27.36 6.70
N LEU A 349 -4.12 -27.05 7.39
CA LEU A 349 -5.19 -28.02 7.64
C LEU A 349 -6.09 -28.19 6.41
N LEU A 350 -6.41 -27.08 5.75
CA LEU A 350 -7.26 -27.07 4.57
C LEU A 350 -6.52 -27.64 3.36
N GLU A 351 -5.21 -27.34 3.18
CA GLU A 351 -4.36 -27.93 2.16
C GLU A 351 -4.25 -29.45 2.30
N LYS A 352 -4.11 -29.96 3.54
CA LYS A 352 -4.13 -31.40 3.79
C LYS A 352 -5.46 -32.03 3.37
N ALA A 353 -6.57 -31.41 3.77
CA ALA A 353 -7.90 -31.91 3.39
C ALA A 353 -8.14 -31.83 1.86
N ALA A 354 -7.70 -30.77 1.22
CA ALA A 354 -7.74 -30.62 -0.24
C ALA A 354 -6.96 -31.72 -0.93
N TYR A 355 -5.72 -31.99 -0.50
CA TYR A 355 -4.89 -33.06 -1.04
C TYR A 355 -5.54 -34.46 -0.93
N GLU A 356 -6.23 -34.72 0.19
CA GLU A 356 -6.86 -35.99 0.43
C GLU A 356 -8.19 -36.20 -0.32
N HIS A 357 -8.89 -35.10 -0.69
CA HIS A 357 -10.28 -35.18 -1.15
C HIS A 357 -10.57 -34.54 -2.50
N PHE A 358 -9.75 -33.61 -3.02
CA PHE A 358 -10.01 -32.98 -4.32
C PHE A 358 -9.81 -33.98 -5.47
N GLY A 359 -10.59 -33.79 -6.54
CA GLY A 359 -10.49 -34.59 -7.77
C GLY A 359 -11.01 -36.03 -7.66
N ARG A 360 -11.73 -36.37 -6.59
CA ARG A 360 -12.26 -37.75 -6.42
C ARG A 360 -13.53 -38.06 -7.23
N GLY A 361 -14.08 -37.06 -7.97
CA GLY A 361 -15.25 -37.29 -8.82
C GLY A 361 -16.53 -37.61 -8.06
N ASP A 362 -17.58 -38.03 -8.75
CA ASP A 362 -18.99 -38.16 -8.37
C ASP A 362 -19.36 -38.87 -7.06
N GLU A 363 -18.57 -38.85 -6.03
CA GLU A 363 -18.99 -39.27 -4.70
C GLU A 363 -19.95 -38.23 -4.09
N ALA A 364 -20.91 -38.71 -3.27
CA ALA A 364 -21.91 -37.83 -2.63
C ALA A 364 -21.23 -36.66 -1.91
N PRO A 365 -21.83 -35.44 -1.93
CA PRO A 365 -21.22 -34.26 -1.33
C PRO A 365 -20.87 -34.50 0.14
N ALA A 366 -19.58 -34.55 0.42
CA ALA A 366 -19.06 -34.77 1.77
C ALA A 366 -18.91 -33.43 2.50
N THR A 367 -18.96 -33.46 3.83
CA THR A 367 -18.78 -32.28 4.66
C THR A 367 -17.43 -32.33 5.37
N LEU A 368 -16.55 -31.35 5.06
CA LEU A 368 -15.33 -31.09 5.82
C LEU A 368 -15.67 -30.25 7.05
N ARG A 369 -15.51 -30.80 8.23
CA ARG A 369 -15.78 -30.12 9.50
C ARG A 369 -14.46 -29.80 10.21
N LEU A 370 -14.25 -28.51 10.56
CA LEU A 370 -13.18 -28.12 11.45
C LEU A 370 -13.69 -28.02 12.88
N THR A 371 -13.07 -28.78 13.79
CA THR A 371 -13.36 -28.83 15.21
C THR A 371 -12.16 -28.44 16.04
N LEU A 372 -12.36 -28.05 17.29
CA LEU A 372 -11.28 -27.75 18.24
C LEU A 372 -11.22 -28.85 19.30
N GLU A 373 -10.15 -29.67 19.31
CA GLU A 373 -9.92 -30.74 20.26
C GLU A 373 -8.55 -30.51 20.93
N ASP A 374 -8.51 -30.54 22.24
CA ASP A 374 -7.30 -30.38 23.07
C ASP A 374 -6.46 -29.14 22.69
N GLY A 375 -7.12 -28.02 22.32
CA GLY A 375 -6.46 -26.80 21.89
C GLY A 375 -5.84 -26.85 20.48
N HIS A 376 -6.13 -27.91 19.72
CA HIS A 376 -5.69 -28.05 18.32
C HIS A 376 -6.89 -28.11 17.38
N VAL A 377 -6.79 -27.42 16.25
CA VAL A 377 -7.79 -27.51 15.20
C VAL A 377 -7.59 -28.80 14.42
N GLN A 378 -8.68 -29.59 14.29
CA GLN A 378 -8.72 -30.84 13.51
C GLN A 378 -9.68 -30.71 12.35
N ALA A 379 -9.37 -31.37 11.23
CA ALA A 379 -10.21 -31.46 10.04
C ALA A 379 -10.73 -32.91 9.92
N ARG A 380 -12.04 -33.07 9.81
CA ARG A 380 -12.70 -34.38 9.63
C ARG A 380 -13.70 -34.30 8.49
N VAL A 381 -13.68 -35.29 7.61
CA VAL A 381 -14.66 -35.45 6.53
C VAL A 381 -15.68 -36.50 6.97
N GLY A 382 -16.95 -36.13 6.82
CA GLY A 382 -18.08 -37.00 7.17
C GLY A 382 -19.29 -36.83 6.24
#